data_6b3c1e412c3cb84b2eab53740ce41215
#
_entry.id   6b3c1e412c3cb84b2eab53740ce41215
#
_cell.length_a   1.000
_cell.length_b   1.000
_cell.length_c   1.000
_cell.angle_alpha   90.00
_cell.angle_beta   90.00
_cell.angle_gamma   90.00
#
_symmetry.space_group_name_H-M   'P 1'
#
loop_
_entity.id
_entity.type
_entity.pdbx_description
1 polymer ?
#
loop_
_entity_poly.entity_id
_entity_poly.type
_entity_poly.pdbx_seq_one_letter_code
_entity_poly.pdbx_strand_id
1 'polypeptide(L)'
;MTTQLKVLALPKYAELGSSSRLRMYQYFPLLRAQGVDIDVSPMLNNQYVQHIYKQKFPLFSVILSYFKRSLVLLTARKYDIVWLEKEAAPWMPFWMERLLLLHHPKVIVDYDDATFHQYDQHPSPIARLFYQHKIDKIMASAWHVVAGNTYIKARALQAKAKNIMTWLYRH
;
A
#
# COMPACT_ATOMS: atom_id res chain seq x y z
N MET A 1 27.52 6.78 16.04
CA MET A 1 26.20 6.14 16.26
C MET A 1 25.50 6.06 14.92
N THR A 2 25.44 4.89 14.30
CA THR A 2 24.68 4.68 13.06
C THR A 2 23.20 4.76 13.42
N THR A 3 22.54 5.82 12.99
CA THR A 3 21.09 5.96 13.16
C THR A 3 20.40 4.82 12.42
N GLN A 4 19.74 3.94 13.16
CA GLN A 4 19.01 2.80 12.59
C GLN A 4 17.84 3.32 11.76
N LEU A 5 17.73 2.90 10.49
CA LEU A 5 16.65 3.29 9.59
C LEU A 5 15.31 2.71 10.09
N LYS A 6 14.33 3.58 10.33
CA LYS A 6 12.99 3.18 10.79
C LYS A 6 11.98 3.18 9.65
N VAL A 7 11.36 2.04 9.41
CA VAL A 7 10.39 1.82 8.32
C VAL A 7 9.02 1.45 8.89
N LEU A 8 7.99 2.16 8.45
CA LEU A 8 6.60 1.75 8.66
C LEU A 8 6.13 0.96 7.44
N ALA A 9 5.95 -0.34 7.58
CA ALA A 9 5.39 -1.19 6.54
C ALA A 9 3.86 -1.26 6.69
N LEU A 10 3.14 -0.92 5.62
CA LEU A 10 1.70 -0.87 5.55
C LEU A 10 1.14 -1.88 4.54
N PRO A 11 1.22 -3.19 4.82
CA PRO A 11 0.63 -4.20 3.94
C PRO A 11 -0.89 -4.09 3.91
N LYS A 12 -1.50 -4.54 2.79
CA LYS A 12 -2.96 -4.63 2.66
C LYS A 12 -3.52 -5.74 3.54
N TYR A 13 -2.84 -6.88 3.58
CA TYR A 13 -3.23 -8.03 4.39
C TYR A 13 -2.13 -8.39 5.38
N ALA A 14 -2.52 -9.08 6.46
CA ALA A 14 -1.56 -9.76 7.32
C ALA A 14 -0.95 -10.99 6.59
N GLU A 15 -0.11 -11.75 7.25
CA GLU A 15 0.74 -12.82 6.66
C GLU A 15 0.00 -13.90 5.86
N LEU A 16 -1.30 -14.13 6.14
CA LEU A 16 -2.11 -15.08 5.36
C LEU A 16 -2.47 -14.55 3.97
N GLY A 17 -2.35 -13.25 3.72
CA GLY A 17 -2.54 -12.67 2.39
C GLY A 17 -1.35 -12.95 1.48
N SER A 18 -1.56 -13.68 0.38
CA SER A 18 -0.49 -14.11 -0.55
C SER A 18 0.29 -12.94 -1.14
N SER A 19 -0.40 -11.88 -1.60
CA SER A 19 0.22 -10.68 -2.16
C SER A 19 1.14 -10.02 -1.14
N SER A 20 0.62 -9.66 0.04
CA SER A 20 1.39 -9.01 1.09
C SER A 20 2.58 -9.86 1.56
N ARG A 21 2.40 -11.20 1.65
CA ARG A 21 3.48 -12.13 2.02
C ARG A 21 4.62 -12.09 1.00
N LEU A 22 4.31 -12.19 -0.28
CA LEU A 22 5.30 -12.22 -1.36
C LEU A 22 5.93 -10.85 -1.65
N ARG A 23 5.22 -9.76 -1.40
CA ARG A 23 5.72 -8.41 -1.69
C ARG A 23 6.45 -7.77 -0.52
N MET A 24 6.11 -8.13 0.72
CA MET A 24 6.61 -7.43 1.90
C MET A 24 7.17 -8.39 2.96
N TYR A 25 6.33 -9.29 3.52
CA TYR A 25 6.70 -10.08 4.70
C TYR A 25 7.94 -10.95 4.50
N GLN A 26 8.14 -11.54 3.34
CA GLN A 26 9.32 -12.40 3.06
C GLN A 26 10.65 -11.65 3.12
N TYR A 27 10.65 -10.32 2.97
CA TYR A 27 11.85 -9.50 3.00
C TYR A 27 12.17 -8.94 4.39
N PHE A 28 11.20 -8.90 5.32
CA PHE A 28 11.41 -8.33 6.64
C PHE A 28 12.57 -8.98 7.43
N PRO A 29 12.74 -10.33 7.45
CA PRO A 29 13.86 -10.93 8.13
C PRO A 29 15.22 -10.46 7.59
N LEU A 30 15.35 -10.39 6.26
CA LEU A 30 16.58 -9.93 5.61
C LEU A 30 16.88 -8.46 5.92
N LEU A 31 15.87 -7.59 5.83
CA LEU A 31 16.05 -6.16 6.09
C LEU A 31 16.39 -5.90 7.57
N ARG A 32 15.75 -6.62 8.49
CA ARG A 32 16.08 -6.54 9.93
C ARG A 32 17.50 -7.00 10.22
N ALA A 33 17.98 -8.06 9.54
CA ALA A 33 19.36 -8.52 9.65
C ALA A 33 20.37 -7.47 9.15
N GLN A 34 19.94 -6.58 8.24
CA GLN A 34 20.73 -5.45 7.76
C GLN A 34 20.60 -4.19 8.63
N GLY A 35 19.97 -4.27 9.80
CA GLY A 35 19.84 -3.18 10.74
C GLY A 35 18.67 -2.22 10.46
N VAL A 36 17.70 -2.62 9.64
CA VAL A 36 16.46 -1.84 9.43
C VAL A 36 15.43 -2.18 10.52
N ASP A 37 14.94 -1.17 11.23
CA ASP A 37 13.85 -1.30 12.19
C ASP A 37 12.51 -1.20 11.45
N ILE A 38 11.71 -2.28 11.48
CA ILE A 38 10.46 -2.37 10.70
C ILE A 38 9.28 -2.61 11.61
N ASP A 39 8.43 -1.60 11.71
CA ASP A 39 7.10 -1.70 12.30
C ASP A 39 6.08 -2.09 11.20
N VAL A 40 5.30 -3.13 11.46
CA VAL A 40 4.35 -3.68 10.50
C VAL A 40 2.91 -3.44 10.96
N SER A 41 2.12 -2.76 10.14
CA SER A 41 0.71 -2.51 10.42
C SER A 41 -0.16 -2.89 9.23
N PRO A 42 -0.63 -4.15 9.14
CA PRO A 42 -1.54 -4.56 8.08
C PRO A 42 -2.89 -3.88 8.22
N MET A 43 -3.54 -3.57 7.08
CA MET A 43 -4.88 -3.01 7.09
C MET A 43 -5.92 -4.06 7.51
N LEU A 44 -5.83 -5.24 6.93
CA LEU A 44 -6.76 -6.34 7.15
C LEU A 44 -6.03 -7.50 7.82
N ASN A 45 -6.51 -7.91 8.99
CA ASN A 45 -5.88 -8.95 9.80
C ASN A 45 -6.14 -10.36 9.26
N ASN A 46 -5.49 -11.37 9.85
CA ASN A 46 -5.67 -12.77 9.47
C ASN A 46 -7.10 -13.28 9.67
N GLN A 47 -7.83 -12.77 10.66
CA GLN A 47 -9.24 -13.13 10.86
C GLN A 47 -10.10 -12.66 9.68
N TYR A 48 -9.86 -11.46 9.17
CA TYR A 48 -10.53 -10.98 7.95
C TYR A 48 -10.29 -11.92 6.77
N VAL A 49 -9.03 -12.31 6.53
CA VAL A 49 -8.68 -13.23 5.43
C VAL A 49 -9.43 -14.55 5.60
N GLN A 50 -9.44 -15.13 6.81
CA GLN A 50 -10.18 -16.37 7.10
C GLN A 50 -11.69 -16.23 6.90
N HIS A 51 -12.30 -15.08 7.25
CA HIS A 51 -13.73 -14.82 7.03
C HIS A 51 -14.07 -14.76 5.54
N ILE A 52 -13.22 -14.13 4.73
CA ILE A 52 -13.42 -14.09 3.28
C ILE A 52 -13.35 -15.49 2.67
N TYR A 53 -12.41 -16.33 3.08
CA TYR A 53 -12.36 -17.74 2.64
C TYR A 53 -13.65 -18.52 3.02
N LYS A 54 -14.31 -18.15 4.12
CA LYS A 54 -15.59 -18.72 4.55
C LYS A 54 -16.82 -17.99 3.96
N GLN A 55 -16.61 -17.12 2.96
CA GLN A 55 -17.67 -16.30 2.32
C GLN A 55 -18.45 -15.40 3.29
N LYS A 56 -17.85 -15.02 4.42
CA LYS A 56 -18.44 -14.10 5.40
C LYS A 56 -17.77 -12.73 5.28
N PHE A 57 -18.57 -11.67 5.17
CA PHE A 57 -18.04 -10.30 5.13
C PHE A 57 -18.13 -9.65 6.52
N PRO A 58 -17.00 -9.47 7.23
CA PRO A 58 -16.98 -8.93 8.58
C PRO A 58 -16.97 -7.38 8.58
N LEU A 59 -18.11 -6.75 8.32
CA LEU A 59 -18.22 -5.29 8.19
C LEU A 59 -17.64 -4.52 9.38
N PHE A 60 -17.92 -4.96 10.60
CA PHE A 60 -17.40 -4.31 11.81
C PHE A 60 -15.87 -4.36 11.87
N SER A 61 -15.26 -5.50 11.51
CA SER A 61 -13.81 -5.65 11.44
C SER A 61 -13.19 -4.71 10.40
N VAL A 62 -13.87 -4.49 9.27
CA VAL A 62 -13.44 -3.55 8.23
C VAL A 62 -13.46 -2.12 8.77
N ILE A 63 -14.54 -1.67 9.39
CA ILE A 63 -14.64 -0.32 9.98
C ILE A 63 -13.52 -0.09 11.01
N LEU A 64 -13.30 -1.06 11.89
CA LEU A 64 -12.24 -0.99 12.89
C LEU A 64 -10.84 -0.92 12.23
N SER A 65 -10.66 -1.61 11.10
CA SER A 65 -9.40 -1.57 10.35
C SER A 65 -9.12 -0.18 9.78
N TYR A 66 -10.13 0.52 9.25
CA TYR A 66 -9.98 1.90 8.79
C TYR A 66 -9.63 2.85 9.93
N PHE A 67 -10.28 2.70 11.08
CA PHE A 67 -9.98 3.52 12.26
C PHE A 67 -8.53 3.30 12.73
N LYS A 68 -8.10 2.05 12.89
CA LYS A 68 -6.71 1.72 13.25
C LYS A 68 -5.71 2.25 12.22
N ARG A 69 -5.99 2.09 10.94
CA ARG A 69 -5.13 2.63 9.86
C ARG A 69 -4.99 4.15 9.98
N SER A 70 -6.09 4.87 10.24
CA SER A 70 -6.05 6.32 10.42
C SER A 70 -5.15 6.74 11.58
N LEU A 71 -5.24 6.04 12.73
CA LEU A 71 -4.36 6.29 13.88
C LEU A 71 -2.87 6.02 13.54
N VAL A 72 -2.59 4.94 12.82
CA VAL A 72 -1.21 4.63 12.38
C VAL A 72 -0.67 5.70 11.45
N LEU A 73 -1.49 6.19 10.51
CA LEU A 73 -1.09 7.26 9.58
C LEU A 73 -0.74 8.57 10.31
N LEU A 74 -1.44 8.90 11.40
CA LEU A 74 -1.10 10.05 12.24
C LEU A 74 0.28 9.92 12.89
N THR A 75 0.76 8.70 13.11
CA THR A 75 2.09 8.44 13.70
C THR A 75 3.20 8.25 12.66
N ALA A 76 2.89 8.30 11.36
CA ALA A 76 3.83 8.00 10.28
C ALA A 76 5.08 8.90 10.28
N ARG A 77 4.98 10.12 10.80
CA ARG A 77 6.10 11.09 10.88
C ARG A 77 7.30 10.63 11.69
N LYS A 78 7.15 9.68 12.58
CA LYS A 78 8.25 9.14 13.40
C LYS A 78 9.14 8.13 12.67
N TYR A 79 8.76 7.75 11.43
CA TYR A 79 9.52 6.82 10.60
C TYR A 79 10.28 7.58 9.52
N ASP A 80 11.40 7.01 9.06
CA ASP A 80 12.20 7.57 7.97
C ASP A 80 11.57 7.28 6.60
N ILE A 81 10.92 6.10 6.48
CA ILE A 81 10.26 5.63 5.27
C ILE A 81 8.91 5.01 5.62
N VAL A 82 7.91 5.26 4.79
CA VAL A 82 6.65 4.52 4.77
C VAL A 82 6.63 3.62 3.54
N TRP A 83 6.53 2.31 3.73
CA TRP A 83 6.39 1.33 2.66
C TRP A 83 4.94 0.86 2.58
N LEU A 84 4.25 1.30 1.55
CA LEU A 84 2.81 1.11 1.36
C LEU A 84 2.53 0.09 0.26
N GLU A 85 1.73 -0.94 0.55
CA GLU A 85 1.20 -1.84 -0.46
C GLU A 85 -0.07 -1.24 -1.07
N LYS A 86 -0.02 -0.92 -2.37
CA LYS A 86 -1.09 -0.43 -3.23
C LYS A 86 -1.65 0.93 -2.79
N GLU A 87 -2.41 0.95 -1.72
CA GLU A 87 -3.11 2.14 -1.22
C GLU A 87 -3.33 2.05 0.30
N ALA A 88 -3.36 3.19 0.97
CA ALA A 88 -3.48 3.22 2.43
C ALA A 88 -4.91 2.93 2.91
N ALA A 89 -5.91 3.38 2.15
CA ALA A 89 -7.33 3.27 2.49
C ALA A 89 -8.18 2.97 1.24
N PRO A 90 -8.38 1.68 0.86
CA PRO A 90 -9.24 1.28 -0.24
C PRO A 90 -10.63 1.93 -0.17
N TRP A 91 -11.18 2.34 -1.33
CA TRP A 91 -12.50 2.98 -1.42
C TRP A 91 -12.67 4.29 -0.64
N MET A 92 -11.59 4.85 -0.10
CA MET A 92 -11.62 6.19 0.46
C MET A 92 -11.11 7.20 -0.58
N PRO A 93 -11.60 8.46 -0.55
CA PRO A 93 -11.15 9.48 -1.48
C PRO A 93 -9.65 9.75 -1.38
N PHE A 94 -9.01 10.10 -2.50
CA PHE A 94 -7.57 10.36 -2.57
C PHE A 94 -7.10 11.41 -1.55
N TRP A 95 -7.91 12.40 -1.18
CA TRP A 95 -7.52 13.43 -0.22
C TRP A 95 -7.11 12.86 1.15
N MET A 96 -7.68 11.72 1.56
CA MET A 96 -7.28 11.03 2.81
C MET A 96 -5.85 10.47 2.69
N GLU A 97 -5.53 9.87 1.56
CA GLU A 97 -4.18 9.36 1.30
C GLU A 97 -3.19 10.49 1.07
N ARG A 98 -3.66 11.60 0.47
CA ARG A 98 -2.87 12.82 0.32
C ARG A 98 -2.41 13.36 1.66
N LEU A 99 -3.21 13.28 2.72
CA LEU A 99 -2.79 13.68 4.07
C LEU A 99 -1.57 12.87 4.53
N LEU A 100 -1.54 11.56 4.30
CA LEU A 100 -0.36 10.74 4.57
C LEU A 100 0.84 11.19 3.71
N LEU A 101 0.64 11.30 2.39
CA LEU A 101 1.69 11.60 1.42
C LEU A 101 2.29 13.00 1.61
N LEU A 102 1.48 13.99 2.02
CA LEU A 102 1.95 15.35 2.35
C LEU A 102 2.72 15.41 3.67
N HIS A 103 2.35 14.57 4.63
CA HIS A 103 2.97 14.56 5.95
C HIS A 103 4.22 13.69 6.01
N HIS A 104 4.46 12.84 5.01
CA HIS A 104 5.65 11.99 4.95
C HIS A 104 6.28 12.01 3.55
N PRO A 105 7.48 12.64 3.41
CA PRO A 105 8.09 12.85 2.09
C PRO A 105 8.63 11.57 1.44
N LYS A 106 8.89 10.50 2.20
CA LYS A 106 9.49 9.26 1.72
C LYS A 106 8.50 8.10 1.76
N VAL A 107 7.43 8.20 0.98
CA VAL A 107 6.47 7.11 0.80
C VAL A 107 6.86 6.29 -0.42
N ILE A 108 7.13 5.00 -0.22
CA ILE A 108 7.33 4.01 -1.29
C ILE A 108 6.02 3.27 -1.46
N VAL A 109 5.50 3.20 -2.69
CA VAL A 109 4.26 2.49 -3.00
C VAL A 109 4.56 1.28 -3.87
N ASP A 110 4.07 0.12 -3.49
CA ASP A 110 4.35 -1.15 -4.14
C ASP A 110 3.09 -1.73 -4.81
N TYR A 111 3.20 -2.04 -6.11
CA TYR A 111 2.12 -2.63 -6.91
C TYR A 111 2.57 -3.93 -7.58
N ASP A 112 1.88 -5.03 -7.28
CA ASP A 112 2.05 -6.35 -7.92
C ASP A 112 1.02 -6.59 -9.02
N ASP A 113 -0.15 -5.98 -8.92
CA ASP A 113 -1.25 -6.09 -9.86
C ASP A 113 -1.78 -4.72 -10.33
N ALA A 114 -2.66 -4.73 -11.33
CA ALA A 114 -3.29 -3.54 -11.89
C ALA A 114 -4.45 -3.04 -11.02
N THR A 115 -4.20 -2.77 -9.74
CA THR A 115 -5.19 -2.28 -8.76
C THR A 115 -6.01 -1.08 -9.26
N PHE A 116 -5.45 -0.26 -10.16
CA PHE A 116 -6.15 0.88 -10.76
C PHE A 116 -7.41 0.47 -11.54
N HIS A 117 -7.45 -0.77 -12.10
CA HIS A 117 -8.64 -1.27 -12.80
C HIS A 117 -9.83 -1.54 -11.88
N GLN A 118 -9.59 -1.73 -10.59
CA GLN A 118 -10.67 -1.78 -9.60
C GLN A 118 -11.51 -0.50 -9.61
N TYR A 119 -10.93 0.62 -10.02
CA TYR A 119 -11.52 1.94 -10.01
C TYR A 119 -11.90 2.44 -11.41
N ASP A 120 -10.98 2.40 -12.38
CA ASP A 120 -11.19 2.96 -13.71
C ASP A 120 -12.12 2.10 -14.59
N GLN A 121 -12.19 0.80 -14.32
CA GLN A 121 -13.09 -0.16 -14.99
C GLN A 121 -14.29 -0.58 -14.11
N HIS A 122 -14.55 0.13 -13.01
CA HIS A 122 -15.66 -0.23 -12.12
C HIS A 122 -17.01 -0.11 -12.84
N PRO A 123 -17.97 -1.08 -12.67
CA PRO A 123 -19.27 -1.04 -13.34
C PRO A 123 -20.07 0.24 -13.05
N SER A 124 -20.04 0.73 -11.80
CA SER A 124 -20.74 1.95 -11.41
C SER A 124 -20.06 3.20 -11.96
N PRO A 125 -20.79 4.05 -12.74
CA PRO A 125 -20.27 5.34 -13.22
C PRO A 125 -19.90 6.29 -12.07
N ILE A 126 -20.65 6.24 -10.98
CA ILE A 126 -20.41 7.07 -9.79
C ILE A 126 -19.05 6.70 -9.17
N ALA A 127 -18.77 5.41 -9.01
CA ALA A 127 -17.47 4.96 -8.49
C ALA A 127 -16.33 5.40 -9.40
N ARG A 128 -16.48 5.28 -10.75
CA ARG A 128 -15.49 5.78 -11.70
C ARG A 128 -15.27 7.29 -11.56
N LEU A 129 -16.35 8.07 -11.47
CA LEU A 129 -16.27 9.53 -11.35
C LEU A 129 -15.38 9.96 -10.16
N PHE A 130 -15.49 9.29 -9.01
CA PHE A 130 -14.75 9.65 -7.79
C PHE A 130 -13.36 9.02 -7.69
N TYR A 131 -13.17 7.80 -8.24
CA TYR A 131 -11.99 6.99 -7.92
C TYR A 131 -11.12 6.61 -9.12
N GLN A 132 -11.54 6.79 -10.38
CA GLN A 132 -10.79 6.34 -11.56
C GLN A 132 -9.32 6.80 -11.61
N HIS A 133 -9.03 7.97 -11.08
CA HIS A 133 -7.67 8.54 -11.04
C HIS A 133 -7.01 8.44 -9.66
N LYS A 134 -7.60 7.70 -8.73
CA LYS A 134 -7.08 7.62 -7.36
C LYS A 134 -5.66 7.05 -7.34
N ILE A 135 -5.45 5.90 -7.96
CA ILE A 135 -4.15 5.21 -7.99
C ILE A 135 -3.12 6.04 -8.75
N ASP A 136 -3.48 6.68 -9.85
CA ASP A 136 -2.58 7.57 -10.59
C ASP A 136 -2.10 8.74 -9.72
N LYS A 137 -3.00 9.33 -8.92
CA LYS A 137 -2.66 10.40 -7.99
C LYS A 137 -1.74 9.91 -6.87
N ILE A 138 -1.93 8.68 -6.38
CA ILE A 138 -1.03 8.06 -5.39
C ILE A 138 0.36 7.87 -6.03
N MET A 139 0.44 7.26 -7.21
CA MET A 139 1.70 7.05 -7.92
C MET A 139 2.45 8.37 -8.18
N ALA A 140 1.74 9.42 -8.63
CA ALA A 140 2.31 10.73 -8.88
C ALA A 140 2.85 11.42 -7.62
N SER A 141 2.24 11.16 -6.47
CA SER A 141 2.58 11.78 -5.18
C SER A 141 3.64 11.01 -4.41
N ALA A 142 3.86 9.73 -4.72
CA ALA A 142 4.81 8.88 -4.03
C ALA A 142 6.27 9.33 -4.29
N TRP A 143 7.14 9.09 -3.31
CA TRP A 143 8.58 9.27 -3.49
C TRP A 143 9.15 8.23 -4.46
N HIS A 144 8.76 6.96 -4.32
CA HIS A 144 9.09 5.88 -5.24
C HIS A 144 7.86 5.00 -5.50
N VAL A 145 7.74 4.53 -6.73
CA VAL A 145 6.78 3.51 -7.15
C VAL A 145 7.54 2.24 -7.51
N VAL A 146 7.23 1.14 -6.83
CA VAL A 146 7.72 -0.20 -7.18
C VAL A 146 6.67 -0.88 -8.04
N ALA A 147 7.01 -1.15 -9.30
CA ALA A 147 6.13 -1.79 -10.27
C ALA A 147 6.52 -3.26 -10.44
N GLY A 148 5.58 -4.18 -10.18
CA GLY A 148 5.78 -5.63 -10.29
C GLY A 148 5.94 -6.15 -11.71
N ASN A 149 5.59 -5.33 -12.72
CA ASN A 149 5.72 -5.68 -14.14
C ASN A 149 5.77 -4.43 -15.02
N THR A 150 6.01 -4.63 -16.32
CA THR A 150 6.12 -3.56 -17.32
C THR A 150 4.82 -2.80 -17.56
N TYR A 151 3.67 -3.47 -17.41
CA TYR A 151 2.34 -2.87 -17.55
C TYR A 151 2.07 -1.83 -16.44
N ILE A 152 2.35 -2.19 -15.20
CA ILE A 152 2.25 -1.28 -14.05
C ILE A 152 3.26 -0.13 -14.18
N LYS A 153 4.49 -0.42 -14.66
CA LYS A 153 5.48 0.62 -14.94
C LYS A 153 4.97 1.63 -15.99
N ALA A 154 4.36 1.16 -17.07
CA ALA A 154 3.78 2.04 -18.08
C ALA A 154 2.68 2.95 -17.50
N ARG A 155 1.80 2.41 -16.63
CA ARG A 155 0.80 3.20 -15.92
C ARG A 155 1.43 4.24 -14.99
N ALA A 156 2.47 3.88 -14.24
CA ALA A 156 3.18 4.81 -13.37
C ALA A 156 3.84 5.97 -14.14
N LEU A 157 4.38 5.69 -15.33
CA LEU A 157 4.89 6.74 -16.25
C LEU A 157 3.77 7.67 -16.71
N GLN A 158 2.62 7.13 -17.15
CA GLN A 158 1.44 7.91 -17.52
C GLN A 158 0.93 8.78 -16.37
N ALA A 159 0.95 8.25 -15.16
CA ALA A 159 0.60 8.96 -13.93
C ALA A 159 1.64 10.02 -13.51
N LYS A 160 2.76 10.15 -14.23
CA LYS A 160 3.86 11.07 -13.92
C LYS A 160 4.52 10.80 -12.57
N ALA A 161 4.67 9.53 -12.20
CA ALA A 161 5.42 9.14 -11.02
C ALA A 161 6.88 9.59 -11.12
N LYS A 162 7.43 10.15 -10.03
CA LYS A 162 8.76 10.77 -10.02
C LYS A 162 9.88 9.76 -10.16
N ASN A 163 9.81 8.67 -9.41
CA ASN A 163 10.82 7.61 -9.41
C ASN A 163 10.11 6.26 -9.52
N ILE A 164 10.53 5.44 -10.47
CA ILE A 164 9.90 4.15 -10.73
C ILE A 164 10.99 3.07 -10.75
N MET A 165 10.81 2.06 -9.90
CA MET A 165 11.60 0.84 -9.90
C MET A 165 10.75 -0.31 -10.41
N THR A 166 11.27 -1.14 -11.30
CA THR A 166 10.58 -2.34 -11.77
C THR A 166 11.16 -3.54 -11.04
N TRP A 167 10.31 -4.26 -10.33
CA TRP A 167 10.67 -5.52 -9.69
C TRP A 167 10.17 -6.67 -10.55
N LEU A 168 11.04 -7.18 -11.40
CA LEU A 168 10.72 -8.34 -12.23
C LEU A 168 11.05 -9.62 -11.44
N TYR A 169 10.05 -10.47 -11.23
CA TYR A 169 10.33 -11.85 -10.82
C TYR A 169 11.10 -12.51 -11.96
N ARG A 170 12.38 -12.85 -11.72
CA ARG A 170 13.07 -13.80 -12.60
C ARG A 170 12.56 -15.19 -12.21
N HIS A 171 11.83 -15.82 -13.12
CA HIS A 171 11.52 -17.24 -13.06
C HIS A 171 12.77 -18.05 -13.30
#